data_6f9359427817b955d819548b872977f0
#
_entry.id   6f9359427817b955d819548b872977f0
#
_cell.length_a   1.000
_cell.length_b   1.000
_cell.length_c   1.000
_cell.angle_alpha   90.00
_cell.angle_beta   90.00
_cell.angle_gamma   90.00
#
_symmetry.space_group_name_H-M   'P 1'
#
loop_
_entity.id
_entity.type
_entity.pdbx_description
1 polymer ?
#
loop_
_entity_poly.entity_id
_entity_poly.type
_entity_poly.pdbx_seq_one_letter_code
_entity_poly.pdbx_strand_id
1 'polypeptide(L)'
;MMLQDFRRDLLRGAAASVLALALVGCGDDSDDETEVVLPGTPTPTPTPTPTPTPTGTSTAAVDCPYSGSYMGEYSTSGMLTSTWDWSCDDTNRTLTANGLPDHEVGTFPNAGNPNTISAQTVTMIATLTPTTGTGNTQIGGPGGASVFARNGVKFDPGTAGTCPSDADEASDCNLANGTDQWRVEALGQDVFDFGEDMNNAHVQPTGEYHYHGMPEGILTNAGVSDANRQMVHVGWASDGYPVYARYCYTDAMDATSEVKVCEGSFELDTVADADRPSTDFVALGAFGSDWNYVEGSGDLDDCNGRTGVTPEFPDGIYYYMATDSYPYFSRCLKGTVN
;
A
#
# COMPACT_ATOMS: atom_id res chain seq x y z
N MET A 1 8.97 -40.40 1.82
CA MET A 1 10.10 -40.96 1.05
C MET A 1 10.18 -40.27 -0.27
N MET A 2 11.19 -39.52 -0.49
CA MET A 2 11.83 -38.76 -1.55
C MET A 2 11.86 -37.25 -1.30
N LEU A 3 13.00 -36.87 -0.74
CA LEU A 3 13.59 -35.53 -0.79
C LEU A 3 14.04 -35.25 -2.23
N GLN A 4 13.86 -34.01 -2.68
CA GLN A 4 14.71 -33.45 -3.74
C GLN A 4 15.19 -32.05 -3.32
N ASP A 5 16.49 -32.04 -2.98
CA ASP A 5 17.36 -30.86 -2.89
C ASP A 5 17.39 -30.11 -4.23
N PHE A 6 17.31 -28.78 -4.21
CA PHE A 6 17.83 -27.92 -5.27
C PHE A 6 18.90 -27.00 -4.71
N ARG A 7 20.11 -27.24 -5.20
CA ARG A 7 21.37 -26.55 -4.86
C ARG A 7 21.45 -25.19 -5.52
N ARG A 8 21.97 -24.26 -4.73
CA ARG A 8 22.49 -22.96 -5.14
C ARG A 8 23.67 -23.11 -6.12
N ASP A 9 23.67 -22.33 -7.18
CA ASP A 9 24.88 -22.03 -7.95
C ASP A 9 25.19 -20.54 -7.90
N LEU A 10 26.31 -20.27 -7.23
CA LEU A 10 26.99 -18.97 -7.23
C LEU A 10 27.79 -18.81 -8.54
N LEU A 11 27.56 -17.73 -9.28
CA LEU A 11 28.49 -17.28 -10.31
C LEU A 11 29.04 -15.90 -9.96
N ARG A 12 30.33 -15.89 -9.63
CA ARG A 12 31.18 -14.72 -9.46
C ARG A 12 31.55 -14.14 -10.84
N GLY A 13 31.30 -12.86 -11.07
CA GLY A 13 31.80 -12.09 -12.19
C GLY A 13 32.82 -11.07 -11.72
N ALA A 14 34.04 -11.15 -12.26
CA ALA A 14 35.19 -10.33 -11.91
C ALA A 14 35.15 -8.94 -12.57
N ALA A 15 35.50 -7.92 -11.79
CA ALA A 15 35.74 -6.56 -12.25
C ALA A 15 37.07 -6.45 -12.99
N ALA A 16 37.07 -5.81 -14.16
CA ALA A 16 38.25 -5.41 -14.89
C ALA A 16 38.40 -3.88 -14.81
N SER A 17 39.45 -3.46 -14.11
CA SER A 17 39.91 -2.06 -14.05
C SER A 17 40.69 -1.70 -15.30
N VAL A 18 40.33 -0.61 -15.98
CA VAL A 18 41.12 0.00 -17.03
C VAL A 18 41.79 1.26 -16.50
N LEU A 19 43.12 1.22 -16.47
CA LEU A 19 44.03 2.31 -16.11
C LEU A 19 44.35 3.11 -17.36
N ALA A 20 44.02 4.40 -17.41
CA ALA A 20 44.44 5.31 -18.49
C ALA A 20 45.63 6.16 -18.04
N LEU A 21 46.71 6.06 -18.78
CA LEU A 21 47.97 6.79 -18.60
C LEU A 21 47.88 8.20 -19.22
N ALA A 22 48.22 9.22 -18.45
CA ALA A 22 48.36 10.57 -18.93
C ALA A 22 49.80 10.81 -19.44
N LEU A 23 49.96 11.34 -20.65
CA LEU A 23 51.22 11.81 -21.23
C LEU A 23 51.35 13.32 -20.98
N VAL A 24 52.44 13.68 -20.36
CA VAL A 24 52.93 15.04 -20.13
C VAL A 24 53.65 15.51 -21.42
N GLY A 25 53.28 16.68 -21.92
CA GLY A 25 54.01 17.41 -22.94
C GLY A 25 54.32 18.82 -22.44
N CYS A 26 55.60 19.11 -22.23
CA CYS A 26 56.13 20.45 -22.02
C CYS A 26 56.30 21.21 -23.34
N GLY A 27 56.01 22.48 -23.32
CA GLY A 27 56.36 23.41 -24.42
C GLY A 27 56.19 24.86 -23.94
N ASP A 28 57.22 25.57 -23.96
CA ASP A 28 57.58 26.88 -23.45
C ASP A 28 56.99 28.07 -24.26
N ASP A 29 57.00 29.17 -23.56
CA ASP A 29 57.18 30.60 -23.92
C ASP A 29 55.97 31.55 -24.01
N SER A 30 56.00 32.40 -22.99
CA SER A 30 55.86 33.88 -22.95
C SER A 30 54.86 34.58 -23.90
N ASP A 31 53.84 35.24 -23.28
CA ASP A 31 53.78 36.71 -23.29
C ASP A 31 52.65 37.16 -22.28
N ASP A 32 53.05 38.16 -21.53
CA ASP A 32 52.28 38.83 -20.46
C ASP A 32 51.22 39.78 -21.09
N GLU A 33 49.94 39.41 -20.95
CA GLU A 33 48.86 40.40 -21.00
C GLU A 33 47.88 40.11 -19.86
N THR A 34 47.91 40.94 -18.84
CA THR A 34 46.94 40.94 -17.74
C THR A 34 45.56 41.43 -18.22
N GLU A 35 44.72 40.51 -18.68
CA GLU A 35 43.32 40.78 -18.94
C GLU A 35 42.55 40.77 -17.58
N VAL A 36 42.10 41.95 -17.14
CA VAL A 36 41.25 42.13 -15.98
C VAL A 36 39.87 41.60 -16.32
N VAL A 37 39.59 40.31 -15.93
CA VAL A 37 38.26 39.72 -16.03
C VAL A 37 37.39 40.37 -14.95
N LEU A 38 36.47 41.24 -15.36
CA LEU A 38 35.41 41.74 -14.50
C LEU A 38 34.52 40.57 -14.09
N PRO A 39 34.06 40.46 -12.81
CA PRO A 39 33.15 39.42 -12.40
C PRO A 39 31.84 39.53 -13.19
N GLY A 40 31.54 38.47 -13.95
CA GLY A 40 30.31 38.37 -14.72
C GLY A 40 29.09 38.50 -13.80
N THR A 41 28.15 39.34 -14.23
CA THR A 41 26.84 39.50 -13.59
C THR A 41 26.20 38.12 -13.46
N PRO A 42 25.73 37.69 -12.28
CA PRO A 42 25.06 36.39 -12.15
C PRO A 42 23.83 36.34 -13.03
N THR A 43 23.79 35.37 -13.92
CA THR A 43 22.59 35.06 -14.70
C THR A 43 21.44 34.77 -13.74
N PRO A 44 20.27 35.42 -13.86
CA PRO A 44 19.14 35.15 -12.99
C PRO A 44 18.75 33.68 -13.11
N THR A 45 18.74 32.98 -11.97
CA THR A 45 18.18 31.63 -11.88
C THR A 45 16.73 31.69 -12.34
N PRO A 46 16.28 30.82 -13.28
CA PRO A 46 14.89 30.82 -13.68
C PRO A 46 14.01 30.58 -12.46
N THR A 47 13.07 31.46 -12.23
CA THR A 47 12.02 31.28 -11.21
C THR A 47 11.26 30.00 -11.58
N PRO A 48 11.11 29.02 -10.66
CA PRO A 48 10.34 27.83 -10.95
C PRO A 48 8.93 28.26 -11.38
N THR A 49 8.51 27.80 -12.56
CA THR A 49 7.13 27.95 -13.02
C THR A 49 6.24 27.29 -11.96
N PRO A 50 5.20 27.95 -11.42
CA PRO A 50 4.32 27.33 -10.46
C PRO A 50 3.73 26.07 -11.10
N THR A 51 3.92 24.93 -10.47
CA THR A 51 3.24 23.69 -10.83
C THR A 51 1.75 23.98 -10.74
N PRO A 52 0.95 23.71 -11.78
CA PRO A 52 -0.49 23.94 -11.71
C PRO A 52 -1.03 23.17 -10.49
N THR A 53 -1.75 23.86 -9.64
CA THR A 53 -2.54 23.23 -8.57
C THR A 53 -3.46 22.24 -9.26
N PRO A 54 -3.45 20.95 -8.92
CA PRO A 54 -4.32 19.98 -9.56
C PRO A 54 -5.76 20.40 -9.33
N THR A 55 -6.43 20.78 -10.40
CA THR A 55 -7.90 20.89 -10.38
C THR A 55 -8.40 19.48 -10.14
N GLY A 56 -9.12 19.25 -9.04
CA GLY A 56 -9.53 17.91 -8.65
C GLY A 56 -10.24 17.20 -9.81
N THR A 57 -9.70 16.06 -10.21
CA THR A 57 -10.28 15.21 -11.27
C THR A 57 -11.60 14.65 -10.74
N SER A 58 -12.69 14.84 -11.48
CA SER A 58 -13.98 14.27 -11.09
C SER A 58 -13.95 12.75 -11.21
N THR A 59 -14.35 12.05 -10.15
CA THR A 59 -14.47 10.59 -10.11
C THR A 59 -15.89 10.09 -10.41
N ALA A 60 -16.81 10.98 -10.76
CA ALA A 60 -18.23 10.68 -10.94
C ALA A 60 -18.53 9.67 -12.08
N ALA A 61 -17.63 9.50 -13.04
CA ALA A 61 -17.81 8.55 -14.14
C ALA A 61 -17.59 7.07 -13.75
N VAL A 62 -17.01 6.81 -12.57
CA VAL A 62 -16.62 5.47 -12.11
C VAL A 62 -17.47 5.07 -10.92
N ASP A 63 -18.08 3.89 -10.97
CA ASP A 63 -18.95 3.34 -9.92
C ASP A 63 -20.11 4.27 -9.47
N CYS A 64 -20.69 5.02 -10.40
CA CYS A 64 -21.80 5.92 -10.15
C CYS A 64 -22.97 5.72 -11.13
N PRO A 65 -23.82 4.68 -10.95
CA PRO A 65 -23.87 3.73 -9.83
C PRO A 65 -23.08 2.44 -10.09
N TYR A 66 -22.76 1.69 -9.01
CA TYR A 66 -22.26 0.34 -9.07
C TYR A 66 -22.85 -0.46 -7.90
N SER A 67 -23.66 -1.48 -8.18
CA SER A 67 -24.28 -2.31 -7.14
C SER A 67 -24.26 -3.78 -7.52
N GLY A 68 -24.34 -4.63 -6.53
CA GLY A 68 -24.37 -6.07 -6.75
C GLY A 68 -24.72 -6.86 -5.51
N SER A 69 -24.77 -8.18 -5.73
CA SER A 69 -24.93 -9.15 -4.67
C SER A 69 -24.24 -10.45 -5.04
N TYR A 70 -23.76 -11.16 -4.04
CA TYR A 70 -23.14 -12.47 -4.19
C TYR A 70 -23.62 -13.39 -3.06
N MET A 71 -24.07 -14.60 -3.41
CA MET A 71 -24.44 -15.61 -2.41
C MET A 71 -23.26 -16.56 -2.24
N GLY A 72 -22.61 -16.51 -1.08
CA GLY A 72 -21.44 -17.29 -0.74
C GLY A 72 -21.64 -18.15 0.50
N GLU A 73 -20.79 -19.15 0.65
CA GLU A 73 -20.66 -19.92 1.89
C GLU A 73 -19.55 -19.29 2.75
N TYR A 74 -19.93 -18.79 3.92
CA TYR A 74 -19.00 -18.08 4.81
C TYR A 74 -18.66 -18.97 6.01
N SER A 75 -17.99 -20.08 5.73
CA SER A 75 -17.55 -21.03 6.74
C SER A 75 -18.68 -21.47 7.70
N THR A 76 -18.50 -21.37 9.01
CA THR A 76 -19.53 -21.78 10.00
C THR A 76 -20.78 -20.89 10.01
N SER A 77 -20.73 -19.70 9.40
CA SER A 77 -21.90 -18.84 9.22
C SER A 77 -22.87 -19.35 8.17
N GLY A 78 -22.45 -20.32 7.34
CA GLY A 78 -23.25 -20.92 6.26
C GLY A 78 -23.46 -19.96 5.07
N MET A 79 -24.55 -20.21 4.34
CA MET A 79 -24.90 -19.41 3.15
C MET A 79 -25.47 -18.05 3.55
N LEU A 80 -24.76 -16.98 3.18
CA LEU A 80 -25.21 -15.60 3.35
C LEU A 80 -25.13 -14.87 2.00
N THR A 81 -25.83 -13.75 1.88
CA THR A 81 -25.79 -12.90 0.68
C THR A 81 -25.02 -11.63 0.99
N SER A 82 -23.87 -11.44 0.33
CA SER A 82 -23.17 -10.17 0.24
C SER A 82 -23.97 -9.17 -0.59
N THR A 83 -23.99 -7.91 -0.18
CA THR A 83 -24.64 -6.83 -0.93
C THR A 83 -23.84 -5.54 -0.82
N TRP A 84 -23.76 -4.82 -1.92
CA TRP A 84 -23.14 -3.49 -2.00
C TRP A 84 -23.89 -2.61 -2.99
N ASP A 85 -23.95 -1.33 -2.67
CA ASP A 85 -24.52 -0.28 -3.51
C ASP A 85 -23.68 0.99 -3.38
N TRP A 86 -23.07 1.36 -4.48
CA TRP A 86 -22.38 2.64 -4.65
C TRP A 86 -23.28 3.55 -5.49
N SER A 87 -23.79 4.57 -4.87
CA SER A 87 -24.62 5.59 -5.49
C SER A 87 -23.96 6.97 -5.40
N CYS A 88 -24.35 7.88 -6.29
CA CYS A 88 -23.78 9.22 -6.32
C CYS A 88 -24.87 10.26 -6.44
N ASP A 89 -24.65 11.39 -5.77
CA ASP A 89 -25.31 12.66 -6.04
C ASP A 89 -24.36 13.58 -6.83
N ASP A 90 -24.62 14.89 -6.86
CA ASP A 90 -23.81 15.86 -7.61
C ASP A 90 -22.40 16.06 -7.00
N THR A 91 -22.18 15.65 -5.76
CA THR A 91 -20.99 16.00 -4.97
C THR A 91 -20.32 14.79 -4.32
N ASN A 92 -21.08 13.77 -3.99
CA ASN A 92 -20.61 12.66 -3.18
C ASN A 92 -20.93 11.30 -3.80
N ARG A 93 -20.06 10.36 -3.52
CA ARG A 93 -20.26 8.91 -3.65
C ARG A 93 -20.64 8.35 -2.29
N THR A 94 -21.70 7.55 -2.24
CA THR A 94 -22.15 6.86 -1.03
C THR A 94 -22.10 5.36 -1.23
N LEU A 95 -21.40 4.64 -0.33
CA LEU A 95 -21.49 3.20 -0.17
C LEU A 95 -22.54 2.85 0.85
N THR A 96 -23.38 1.88 0.52
CA THR A 96 -24.19 1.11 1.48
C THR A 96 -23.93 -0.37 1.21
N ALA A 97 -23.47 -1.12 2.23
CA ALA A 97 -23.12 -2.52 2.08
C ALA A 97 -23.32 -3.30 3.38
N ASN A 98 -23.20 -4.62 3.32
CA ASN A 98 -23.22 -5.46 4.50
C ASN A 98 -21.86 -6.05 4.89
N GLY A 99 -20.76 -5.62 4.27
CA GLY A 99 -19.39 -5.98 4.64
C GLY A 99 -19.03 -7.44 4.43
N LEU A 100 -19.88 -8.21 3.73
CA LEU A 100 -19.56 -9.58 3.33
C LEU A 100 -18.82 -9.56 1.98
N PRO A 101 -17.73 -10.34 1.79
CA PRO A 101 -17.01 -10.40 0.54
C PRO A 101 -17.81 -11.11 -0.58
N ASP A 102 -17.45 -10.84 -1.84
CA ASP A 102 -18.04 -11.45 -3.05
C ASP A 102 -17.14 -12.55 -3.65
N HIS A 103 -16.36 -13.20 -2.80
CA HIS A 103 -15.43 -14.27 -3.14
C HIS A 103 -15.36 -15.34 -2.04
N GLU A 104 -14.66 -16.43 -2.30
CA GLU A 104 -14.38 -17.46 -1.30
C GLU A 104 -13.55 -16.90 -0.13
N VAL A 105 -13.85 -17.39 1.06
CA VAL A 105 -13.15 -17.04 2.31
C VAL A 105 -12.56 -18.28 2.95
N GLY A 106 -11.61 -18.08 3.84
CA GLY A 106 -11.07 -19.14 4.69
C GLY A 106 -12.06 -19.67 5.72
N THR A 107 -11.59 -20.62 6.53
CA THR A 107 -12.38 -21.16 7.63
C THR A 107 -12.35 -20.22 8.83
N PHE A 108 -13.52 -19.77 9.27
CA PHE A 108 -13.71 -18.98 10.49
C PHE A 108 -14.83 -19.56 11.35
N PRO A 109 -14.63 -19.72 12.67
CA PRO A 109 -13.40 -19.45 13.42
C PRO A 109 -12.27 -20.44 13.08
N ASN A 110 -11.01 -20.01 13.33
CA ASN A 110 -9.83 -20.83 13.23
C ASN A 110 -8.92 -20.66 14.47
N ALA A 111 -7.73 -21.29 14.47
CA ALA A 111 -6.85 -21.28 15.65
C ALA A 111 -6.35 -19.87 16.01
N GLY A 112 -6.02 -19.05 15.01
CA GLY A 112 -5.55 -17.67 15.19
C GLY A 112 -6.70 -16.65 15.31
N ASN A 113 -7.91 -16.99 14.81
CA ASN A 113 -9.07 -16.09 14.82
C ASN A 113 -10.34 -16.79 15.28
N PRO A 114 -10.81 -16.55 16.53
CA PRO A 114 -11.98 -17.24 17.09
C PRO A 114 -13.34 -16.67 16.64
N ASN A 115 -13.35 -15.67 15.77
CA ASN A 115 -14.54 -14.93 15.40
C ASN A 115 -15.27 -15.58 14.21
N THR A 116 -16.56 -15.32 14.09
CA THR A 116 -17.42 -15.84 13.02
C THR A 116 -17.88 -14.69 12.13
N ILE A 117 -17.82 -14.86 10.82
CA ILE A 117 -18.26 -13.84 9.85
C ILE A 117 -19.75 -13.55 10.03
N SER A 118 -20.12 -12.28 10.07
CA SER A 118 -21.52 -11.84 10.08
C SER A 118 -21.70 -10.55 9.29
N ALA A 119 -22.91 -10.37 8.74
CA ALA A 119 -23.28 -9.15 8.05
C ALA A 119 -23.21 -7.92 8.98
N GLN A 120 -22.67 -6.84 8.45
CA GLN A 120 -22.52 -5.55 9.12
C GLN A 120 -23.49 -4.52 8.53
N THR A 121 -23.47 -3.31 9.07
CA THR A 121 -24.09 -2.13 8.43
C THR A 121 -22.97 -1.18 8.05
N VAL A 122 -22.63 -1.18 6.78
CA VAL A 122 -21.52 -0.37 6.23
C VAL A 122 -22.10 0.83 5.50
N THR A 123 -21.57 2.02 5.81
CA THR A 123 -21.84 3.25 5.07
C THR A 123 -20.55 4.06 5.00
N MET A 124 -20.21 4.55 3.81
CA MET A 124 -19.14 5.52 3.61
C MET A 124 -19.62 6.61 2.64
N ILE A 125 -19.25 7.85 2.92
CA ILE A 125 -19.48 8.99 2.01
C ILE A 125 -18.10 9.53 1.64
N ALA A 126 -17.87 9.73 0.34
CA ALA A 126 -16.65 10.29 -0.20
C ALA A 126 -16.94 11.33 -1.27
N THR A 127 -16.11 12.37 -1.37
CA THR A 127 -16.28 13.40 -2.39
C THR A 127 -16.05 12.84 -3.81
N LEU A 128 -16.78 13.36 -4.81
CA LEU A 128 -16.52 13.08 -6.23
C LEU A 128 -15.40 13.93 -6.84
N THR A 129 -14.90 14.91 -6.10
CA THR A 129 -13.81 15.79 -6.54
C THR A 129 -12.72 15.84 -5.47
N PRO A 130 -11.97 14.73 -5.31
CA PRO A 130 -10.92 14.65 -4.31
C PRO A 130 -9.84 15.71 -4.56
N THR A 131 -9.31 16.24 -3.46
CA THR A 131 -8.20 17.20 -3.50
C THR A 131 -7.16 16.79 -2.48
N THR A 132 -5.89 16.92 -2.84
CA THR A 132 -4.79 16.64 -1.92
C THR A 132 -4.85 17.62 -0.74
N GLY A 133 -4.82 17.09 0.47
CA GLY A 133 -4.77 17.87 1.70
C GLY A 133 -3.38 18.43 2.00
N THR A 134 -3.27 19.18 3.09
CA THR A 134 -2.00 19.72 3.59
C THR A 134 -1.29 18.79 4.59
N GLY A 135 -1.86 17.62 4.86
CA GLY A 135 -1.33 16.62 5.77
C GLY A 135 -2.01 15.27 5.56
N ASN A 136 -1.47 14.25 6.21
CA ASN A 136 -1.95 12.89 6.08
C ASN A 136 -3.00 12.58 7.17
N THR A 137 -4.14 12.00 6.78
CA THR A 137 -5.14 11.47 7.71
C THR A 137 -4.91 9.99 7.92
N GLN A 138 -4.73 9.55 9.17
CA GLN A 138 -4.51 8.12 9.47
C GLN A 138 -5.74 7.28 9.14
N ILE A 139 -5.52 6.07 8.63
CA ILE A 139 -6.57 5.07 8.41
C ILE A 139 -6.82 4.31 9.71
N GLY A 140 -8.11 3.99 9.96
CA GLY A 140 -8.52 3.18 11.10
C GLY A 140 -8.57 3.92 12.44
N GLY A 141 -8.97 3.21 13.47
CA GLY A 141 -9.14 3.72 14.82
C GLY A 141 -10.38 4.63 15.01
N PRO A 142 -10.65 5.10 16.24
CA PRO A 142 -11.74 6.03 16.49
C PRO A 142 -11.53 7.38 15.80
N GLY A 143 -12.40 7.72 14.85
CA GLY A 143 -12.31 8.96 14.07
C GLY A 143 -11.30 8.94 12.94
N GLY A 144 -10.70 7.78 12.63
CA GLY A 144 -9.83 7.60 11.47
C GLY A 144 -10.60 7.50 10.16
N ALA A 145 -9.90 7.74 9.06
CA ALA A 145 -10.43 7.59 7.72
C ALA A 145 -10.74 6.12 7.40
N SER A 146 -11.67 5.88 6.50
CA SER A 146 -12.07 4.55 6.06
C SER A 146 -11.74 4.33 4.59
N VAL A 147 -11.45 3.08 4.25
CA VAL A 147 -11.27 2.63 2.87
C VAL A 147 -12.08 1.35 2.70
N PHE A 148 -12.87 1.29 1.64
CA PHE A 148 -13.70 0.13 1.35
C PHE A 148 -13.45 -0.39 -0.06
N ALA A 149 -13.39 -1.70 -0.17
CA ALA A 149 -13.39 -2.38 -1.44
C ALA A 149 -14.74 -2.20 -2.17
N ARG A 150 -14.76 -2.43 -3.48
CA ARG A 150 -15.98 -2.30 -4.30
C ARG A 150 -17.13 -3.20 -3.82
N ASN A 151 -16.79 -4.33 -3.22
CA ASN A 151 -17.77 -5.26 -2.60
C ASN A 151 -18.22 -4.83 -1.18
N GLY A 152 -17.74 -3.70 -0.68
CA GLY A 152 -18.11 -3.16 0.63
C GLY A 152 -17.33 -3.73 1.82
N VAL A 153 -16.32 -4.55 1.60
CA VAL A 153 -15.39 -5.01 2.64
C VAL A 153 -14.40 -3.90 2.98
N LYS A 154 -14.15 -3.70 4.27
CA LYS A 154 -13.20 -2.70 4.77
C LYS A 154 -11.75 -3.12 4.54
N PHE A 155 -10.88 -2.16 4.23
CA PHE A 155 -9.44 -2.29 4.41
C PHE A 155 -9.07 -1.76 5.80
N ASP A 156 -8.41 -2.59 6.60
CA ASP A 156 -7.92 -2.26 7.94
C ASP A 156 -6.47 -2.76 8.11
N PRO A 157 -5.48 -1.99 7.60
CA PRO A 157 -4.10 -2.46 7.52
C PRO A 157 -3.41 -2.59 8.88
N GLY A 158 -3.92 -1.96 9.93
CA GLY A 158 -3.36 -2.05 11.26
C GLY A 158 -3.89 -3.24 12.05
N THR A 159 -3.22 -3.57 13.15
CA THR A 159 -3.73 -4.50 14.16
C THR A 159 -3.96 -3.78 15.49
N ALA A 160 -4.72 -4.41 16.38
CA ALA A 160 -4.77 -4.01 17.79
C ALA A 160 -3.66 -4.69 18.61
N GLY A 161 -2.81 -5.51 17.98
CA GLY A 161 -1.74 -6.25 18.61
C GLY A 161 -0.55 -5.37 18.97
N THR A 162 -0.06 -5.50 20.20
CA THR A 162 1.17 -4.84 20.65
C THR A 162 2.00 -5.72 21.57
N CYS A 163 3.30 -5.46 21.62
CA CYS A 163 4.24 -6.07 22.55
C CYS A 163 4.90 -5.01 23.45
N PRO A 164 5.15 -5.30 24.73
CA PRO A 164 6.05 -4.49 25.55
C PRO A 164 7.50 -4.68 25.10
N SER A 165 8.37 -3.73 25.43
CA SER A 165 9.77 -3.72 25.02
C SER A 165 10.59 -4.90 25.55
N ASP A 166 10.17 -5.51 26.65
CA ASP A 166 10.81 -6.64 27.31
C ASP A 166 10.16 -8.00 26.97
N ALA A 167 9.29 -8.05 25.95
CA ALA A 167 8.71 -9.28 25.48
C ALA A 167 9.80 -10.25 24.96
N ASP A 168 9.76 -11.51 25.39
CA ASP A 168 10.67 -12.55 24.96
C ASP A 168 9.94 -13.81 24.44
N GLU A 169 8.60 -13.84 24.54
CA GLU A 169 7.72 -14.84 23.93
C GLU A 169 6.37 -14.22 23.48
N ALA A 170 5.66 -14.92 22.58
CA ALA A 170 4.40 -14.40 21.99
C ALA A 170 3.30 -14.16 23.04
N SER A 171 3.32 -14.88 24.16
CA SER A 171 2.36 -14.74 25.25
C SER A 171 2.53 -13.45 26.05
N ASP A 172 3.67 -12.74 25.92
CA ASP A 172 3.88 -11.44 26.55
C ASP A 172 3.18 -10.31 25.79
N CYS A 173 2.78 -10.57 24.55
CA CYS A 173 2.13 -9.62 23.67
C CYS A 173 0.60 -9.71 23.79
N ASN A 174 -0.09 -8.56 23.72
CA ASN A 174 -1.53 -8.50 23.66
C ASN A 174 -1.99 -8.28 22.22
N LEU A 175 -2.51 -9.33 21.55
CA LEU A 175 -2.90 -9.27 20.15
C LEU A 175 -4.32 -8.71 19.91
N ALA A 176 -5.13 -8.53 20.97
CA ALA A 176 -6.55 -8.16 20.83
C ALA A 176 -6.83 -6.66 21.06
N ASN A 177 -6.15 -6.05 22.02
CA ASN A 177 -6.37 -4.66 22.43
C ASN A 177 -5.16 -4.07 23.15
N GLY A 178 -3.97 -4.32 22.64
CA GLY A 178 -2.72 -3.88 23.24
C GLY A 178 -2.56 -2.35 23.19
N THR A 179 -1.87 -1.83 24.21
CA THR A 179 -1.53 -0.40 24.34
C THR A 179 -0.03 -0.15 24.46
N ASP A 180 0.78 -1.21 24.30
CA ASP A 180 2.22 -1.15 24.35
C ASP A 180 2.81 -0.49 23.11
N GLN A 181 4.11 -0.26 23.14
CA GLN A 181 4.81 0.54 22.14
C GLN A 181 4.92 -0.16 20.78
N TRP A 182 5.19 -1.48 20.77
CA TRP A 182 5.55 -2.22 19.58
C TRP A 182 4.31 -2.82 18.91
N ARG A 183 3.77 -2.11 17.92
CA ARG A 183 2.58 -2.55 17.21
C ARG A 183 2.92 -3.63 16.19
N VAL A 184 2.26 -4.78 16.36
CA VAL A 184 2.45 -5.96 15.52
C VAL A 184 1.78 -5.78 14.17
N GLU A 185 2.45 -6.16 13.09
CA GLU A 185 1.87 -6.27 11.76
C GLU A 185 1.12 -7.59 11.59
N ALA A 186 -0.03 -7.56 10.91
CA ALA A 186 -0.77 -8.77 10.61
C ALA A 186 -0.03 -9.66 9.60
N LEU A 187 0.60 -9.02 8.62
CA LEU A 187 1.25 -9.68 7.48
C LEU A 187 2.77 -9.56 7.56
N GLY A 188 3.49 -10.46 6.85
CA GLY A 188 4.94 -10.40 6.70
C GLY A 188 5.74 -10.84 7.91
N GLN A 189 5.12 -11.54 8.86
CA GLN A 189 5.77 -12.11 10.04
C GLN A 189 5.19 -13.50 10.34
N ASP A 190 5.95 -14.35 11.07
CA ASP A 190 5.60 -15.75 11.32
C ASP A 190 5.40 -16.07 12.81
N VAL A 191 5.53 -15.07 13.70
CA VAL A 191 5.48 -15.30 15.17
C VAL A 191 4.05 -15.20 15.70
N PHE A 192 3.27 -14.28 15.14
CA PHE A 192 1.91 -13.98 15.61
C PHE A 192 0.90 -14.48 14.59
N ASP A 193 -0.01 -15.36 15.02
CA ASP A 193 -1.07 -15.90 14.19
C ASP A 193 -2.37 -15.11 14.45
N PHE A 194 -2.77 -14.27 13.49
CA PHE A 194 -4.05 -13.55 13.50
C PHE A 194 -5.14 -14.30 12.73
N GLY A 195 -4.82 -15.47 12.17
CA GLY A 195 -5.76 -16.36 11.49
C GLY A 195 -6.28 -15.82 10.16
N GLU A 196 -5.42 -15.09 9.42
CA GLU A 196 -5.75 -14.59 8.10
C GLU A 196 -6.01 -15.72 7.11
N ASP A 197 -6.92 -15.48 6.19
CA ASP A 197 -7.19 -16.37 5.08
C ASP A 197 -6.35 -16.04 3.84
N MET A 198 -6.60 -16.76 2.73
CA MET A 198 -5.93 -16.59 1.45
C MET A 198 -6.13 -15.20 0.83
N ASN A 199 -7.00 -14.36 1.38
CA ASN A 199 -7.26 -13.00 0.93
C ASN A 199 -6.55 -11.94 1.79
N ASN A 200 -5.59 -12.33 2.63
CA ASN A 200 -4.95 -11.46 3.62
C ASN A 200 -5.99 -10.77 4.52
N ALA A 201 -6.97 -11.50 4.97
CA ALA A 201 -8.13 -11.01 5.69
C ALA A 201 -8.51 -11.92 6.85
N HIS A 202 -9.10 -11.34 7.86
CA HIS A 202 -9.68 -12.07 8.97
C HIS A 202 -10.94 -11.38 9.54
N VAL A 203 -11.43 -11.85 10.69
CA VAL A 203 -12.71 -11.42 11.26
C VAL A 203 -12.52 -10.72 12.60
N GLN A 204 -13.05 -9.51 12.75
CA GLN A 204 -13.07 -8.81 14.04
C GLN A 204 -14.06 -9.46 15.03
N PRO A 205 -13.96 -9.18 16.35
CA PRO A 205 -14.91 -9.68 17.36
C PRO A 205 -16.39 -9.31 17.09
N THR A 206 -16.63 -8.26 16.29
CA THR A 206 -17.96 -7.85 15.83
C THR A 206 -18.51 -8.73 14.68
N GLY A 207 -17.69 -9.62 14.13
CA GLY A 207 -18.02 -10.42 12.96
C GLY A 207 -17.69 -9.73 11.61
N GLU A 208 -17.04 -8.56 11.64
CA GLU A 208 -16.62 -7.84 10.44
C GLU A 208 -15.40 -8.50 9.79
N TYR A 209 -15.58 -9.01 8.56
CA TYR A 209 -14.47 -9.46 7.71
C TYR A 209 -13.78 -8.26 7.09
N HIS A 210 -12.44 -8.20 7.11
CA HIS A 210 -11.68 -7.07 6.59
C HIS A 210 -10.32 -7.51 6.05
N TYR A 211 -9.80 -6.73 5.07
CA TYR A 211 -8.51 -6.97 4.45
C TYR A 211 -7.39 -6.22 5.19
N HIS A 212 -6.27 -6.90 5.46
CA HIS A 212 -5.04 -6.27 5.92
C HIS A 212 -4.09 -5.87 4.76
N GLY A 213 -4.30 -6.44 3.58
CA GLY A 213 -3.47 -6.21 2.41
C GLY A 213 -4.20 -6.55 1.11
N MET A 214 -3.52 -7.31 0.24
CA MET A 214 -4.00 -7.67 -1.08
C MET A 214 -5.32 -8.46 -1.04
N PRO A 215 -6.40 -7.96 -1.64
CA PRO A 215 -7.68 -8.67 -1.70
C PRO A 215 -7.68 -9.71 -2.84
N GLU A 216 -7.02 -10.84 -2.63
CA GLU A 216 -6.74 -11.85 -3.67
C GLU A 216 -8.00 -12.35 -4.38
N GLY A 217 -9.12 -12.50 -3.66
CA GLY A 217 -10.39 -12.92 -4.22
C GLY A 217 -10.95 -11.92 -5.23
N ILE A 218 -10.79 -10.63 -5.00
CA ILE A 218 -11.18 -9.58 -5.95
C ILE A 218 -10.34 -9.67 -7.22
N LEU A 219 -9.02 -9.85 -7.08
CA LEU A 219 -8.12 -10.00 -8.22
C LEU A 219 -8.43 -11.27 -9.03
N THR A 220 -8.70 -12.37 -8.33
CA THR A 220 -9.11 -13.64 -8.96
C THR A 220 -10.40 -13.49 -9.77
N ASN A 221 -11.41 -12.84 -9.19
CA ASN A 221 -12.68 -12.54 -9.88
C ASN A 221 -12.49 -11.62 -11.10
N ALA A 222 -11.51 -10.72 -11.05
CA ALA A 222 -11.13 -9.87 -12.18
C ALA A 222 -10.24 -10.59 -13.22
N GLY A 223 -9.87 -11.85 -13.00
CA GLY A 223 -9.01 -12.64 -13.90
C GLY A 223 -7.55 -12.19 -13.90
N VAL A 224 -7.09 -11.53 -12.85
CA VAL A 224 -5.71 -11.07 -12.68
C VAL A 224 -4.80 -12.24 -12.27
N SER A 225 -3.65 -12.34 -12.89
CA SER A 225 -2.61 -13.33 -12.57
C SER A 225 -1.25 -12.85 -13.11
N ASP A 226 -0.17 -13.55 -12.77
CA ASP A 226 1.15 -13.26 -13.36
C ASP A 226 1.19 -13.37 -14.89
N ALA A 227 0.34 -14.22 -15.46
CA ALA A 227 0.20 -14.36 -16.90
C ALA A 227 -0.75 -13.32 -17.53
N ASN A 228 -1.57 -12.66 -16.73
CA ASN A 228 -2.52 -11.63 -17.14
C ASN A 228 -2.46 -10.45 -16.19
N ARG A 229 -1.35 -9.70 -16.24
CA ARG A 229 -1.11 -8.52 -15.41
C ARG A 229 -1.92 -7.35 -15.91
N GLN A 230 -2.73 -6.80 -15.04
CA GLN A 230 -3.51 -5.60 -15.34
C GLN A 230 -3.73 -4.77 -14.07
N MET A 231 -3.78 -3.48 -14.23
CA MET A 231 -4.16 -2.56 -13.18
C MET A 231 -5.67 -2.67 -12.93
N VAL A 232 -6.08 -3.00 -11.71
CA VAL A 232 -7.49 -3.23 -11.34
C VAL A 232 -7.91 -2.30 -10.23
N HIS A 233 -8.98 -1.56 -10.48
CA HIS A 233 -9.67 -0.77 -9.48
C HIS A 233 -10.41 -1.69 -8.50
N VAL A 234 -10.06 -1.59 -7.21
CA VAL A 234 -10.58 -2.49 -6.17
C VAL A 234 -11.42 -1.78 -5.11
N GLY A 235 -11.41 -0.46 -5.03
CA GLY A 235 -12.16 0.26 -3.98
C GLY A 235 -11.99 1.77 -3.99
N TRP A 236 -12.50 2.39 -2.94
CA TRP A 236 -12.50 3.83 -2.73
C TRP A 236 -12.11 4.18 -1.31
N ALA A 237 -11.30 5.22 -1.17
CA ALA A 237 -11.00 5.84 0.11
C ALA A 237 -12.00 6.95 0.44
N SER A 238 -12.19 7.24 1.72
CA SER A 238 -13.15 8.25 2.20
C SER A 238 -12.78 9.69 1.82
N ASP A 239 -11.56 9.93 1.35
CA ASP A 239 -11.14 11.19 0.75
C ASP A 239 -11.51 11.31 -0.75
N GLY A 240 -12.09 10.26 -1.34
CA GLY A 240 -12.58 10.20 -2.72
C GLY A 240 -11.61 9.67 -3.75
N TYR A 241 -10.37 9.34 -3.37
CA TYR A 241 -9.40 8.73 -4.27
C TYR A 241 -9.64 7.23 -4.46
N PRO A 242 -9.41 6.71 -5.69
CA PRO A 242 -9.55 5.29 -5.98
C PRO A 242 -8.40 4.46 -5.40
N VAL A 243 -8.68 3.17 -5.21
CA VAL A 243 -7.74 2.17 -4.75
C VAL A 243 -7.53 1.12 -5.84
N TYR A 244 -6.28 0.80 -6.12
CA TYR A 244 -5.87 -0.26 -7.04
C TYR A 244 -5.08 -1.34 -6.31
N ALA A 245 -4.84 -2.45 -6.99
CA ALA A 245 -4.18 -3.60 -6.37
C ALA A 245 -3.09 -4.20 -7.28
N ARG A 246 -1.98 -4.57 -6.67
CA ARG A 246 -0.80 -5.27 -7.15
C ARG A 246 -0.07 -4.58 -8.30
N TYR A 247 -0.75 -4.28 -9.42
CA TYR A 247 -0.11 -3.87 -10.65
C TYR A 247 -0.31 -2.40 -10.97
N CYS A 248 0.74 -1.76 -11.49
CA CYS A 248 0.69 -0.38 -11.96
C CYS A 248 1.56 -0.21 -13.21
N TYR A 249 1.38 0.86 -13.93
CA TYR A 249 2.23 1.20 -15.08
C TYR A 249 3.65 1.54 -14.63
N THR A 250 4.66 1.08 -15.37
CA THR A 250 6.07 1.37 -15.09
C THR A 250 6.34 2.87 -15.13
N ASP A 251 5.84 3.56 -16.16
CA ASP A 251 5.75 5.02 -16.18
C ASP A 251 4.37 5.45 -15.69
N ALA A 252 4.33 6.15 -14.59
CA ALA A 252 3.07 6.51 -13.94
C ALA A 252 2.12 7.32 -14.84
N MET A 253 2.64 8.09 -15.80
CA MET A 253 1.87 8.95 -16.69
C MET A 253 1.71 8.38 -18.09
N ASP A 254 2.12 7.14 -18.35
CA ASP A 254 2.03 6.50 -19.66
C ASP A 254 1.28 5.16 -19.58
N ALA A 255 0.01 5.15 -19.97
CA ALA A 255 -0.83 3.95 -20.05
C ALA A 255 -0.36 2.93 -21.11
N THR A 256 0.61 3.27 -21.97
CA THR A 256 1.23 2.36 -22.93
C THR A 256 2.51 1.71 -22.41
N SER A 257 2.99 2.13 -21.25
CA SER A 257 4.13 1.52 -20.59
C SER A 257 3.79 0.13 -20.06
N GLU A 258 4.82 -0.67 -19.80
CA GLU A 258 4.64 -2.03 -19.25
C GLU A 258 3.95 -1.97 -17.88
N VAL A 259 3.11 -2.97 -17.61
CA VAL A 259 2.48 -3.18 -16.30
C VAL A 259 3.39 -4.06 -15.45
N LYS A 260 3.76 -3.56 -14.27
CA LYS A 260 4.61 -4.25 -13.30
C LYS A 260 3.93 -4.43 -11.96
N VAL A 261 4.50 -5.23 -11.06
CA VAL A 261 4.16 -5.21 -9.63
C VAL A 261 4.55 -3.84 -9.08
N CYS A 262 3.62 -3.18 -8.42
CA CYS A 262 3.84 -1.88 -7.79
C CYS A 262 4.42 -2.09 -6.39
N GLU A 263 5.48 -1.37 -6.05
CA GLU A 263 6.22 -1.54 -4.80
C GLU A 263 6.07 -0.31 -3.90
N GLY A 264 5.83 -0.54 -2.60
CA GLY A 264 5.89 0.51 -1.57
C GLY A 264 7.31 1.04 -1.40
N SER A 265 7.44 2.29 -0.98
CA SER A 265 8.75 2.93 -0.72
C SER A 265 9.13 2.82 0.76
N PHE A 266 9.01 1.62 1.31
CA PHE A 266 9.42 1.34 2.68
C PHE A 266 10.56 0.33 2.70
N GLU A 267 11.59 0.64 3.47
CA GLU A 267 12.75 -0.23 3.67
C GLU A 267 12.78 -0.74 5.10
N LEU A 268 13.12 -2.03 5.25
CA LEU A 268 13.31 -2.63 6.55
C LEU A 268 14.52 -2.01 7.24
N ASP A 269 14.35 -1.54 8.48
CA ASP A 269 15.50 -1.20 9.30
C ASP A 269 16.34 -2.45 9.57
N THR A 270 17.62 -2.38 9.25
CA THR A 270 18.54 -3.50 9.44
C THR A 270 19.17 -3.53 10.84
N VAL A 271 18.88 -2.51 11.65
CA VAL A 271 19.38 -2.37 13.02
C VAL A 271 18.19 -2.23 13.96
N ALA A 272 17.99 -3.21 14.82
CA ALA A 272 16.92 -3.16 15.81
C ALA A 272 17.11 -1.96 16.76
N ASP A 273 16.01 -1.26 17.04
CA ASP A 273 15.98 -0.23 18.07
C ASP A 273 16.37 -0.79 19.46
N ALA A 274 17.00 0.03 20.28
CA ALA A 274 17.57 -0.41 21.56
C ALA A 274 16.52 -0.92 22.57
N ASP A 275 15.28 -0.47 22.45
CA ASP A 275 14.15 -0.84 23.31
C ASP A 275 13.14 -1.76 22.62
N ARG A 276 13.48 -2.28 21.44
CA ARG A 276 12.68 -3.27 20.72
C ARG A 276 12.76 -4.66 21.39
N PRO A 277 11.67 -5.45 21.38
CA PRO A 277 11.76 -6.88 21.71
C PRO A 277 12.86 -7.57 20.92
N SER A 278 13.51 -8.56 21.57
CA SER A 278 14.69 -9.23 20.99
C SER A 278 14.43 -9.81 19.60
N THR A 279 15.39 -9.64 18.68
CA THR A 279 15.35 -10.30 17.37
C THR A 279 15.51 -11.82 17.43
N ASP A 280 15.94 -12.38 18.57
CA ASP A 280 15.91 -13.81 18.83
C ASP A 280 14.48 -14.33 19.05
N PHE A 281 13.60 -13.46 19.55
CA PHE A 281 12.16 -13.75 19.72
C PHE A 281 11.39 -13.44 18.44
N VAL A 282 11.53 -12.24 17.91
CA VAL A 282 10.75 -11.79 16.74
C VAL A 282 11.63 -11.05 15.75
N ALA A 283 11.69 -11.54 14.51
CA ALA A 283 12.50 -10.97 13.45
C ALA A 283 12.13 -9.52 13.15
N LEU A 284 13.07 -8.75 12.59
CA LEU A 284 12.80 -7.44 12.03
C LEU A 284 11.75 -7.54 10.92
N GLY A 285 10.85 -6.57 10.87
CA GLY A 285 9.71 -6.51 9.94
C GLY A 285 8.37 -6.88 10.56
N ALA A 286 8.37 -7.47 11.77
CA ALA A 286 7.16 -7.85 12.47
C ALA A 286 6.41 -6.68 13.12
N PHE A 287 7.08 -5.57 13.35
CA PHE A 287 6.47 -4.35 13.88
C PHE A 287 6.45 -3.25 12.82
N GLY A 288 5.40 -2.45 12.82
CA GLY A 288 5.30 -1.32 11.89
C GLY A 288 6.44 -0.31 12.01
N SER A 289 7.03 -0.17 13.22
CA SER A 289 8.21 0.67 13.48
C SER A 289 9.54 0.09 12.98
N ASP A 290 9.57 -1.17 12.56
CA ASP A 290 10.75 -1.77 11.91
C ASP A 290 10.95 -1.24 10.47
N TRP A 291 10.02 -0.45 9.95
CA TRP A 291 10.02 0.01 8.57
C TRP A 291 10.15 1.52 8.47
N ASN A 292 11.05 1.97 7.61
CA ASN A 292 11.28 3.38 7.32
C ASN A 292 10.81 3.73 5.91
N TYR A 293 10.03 4.80 5.79
CA TYR A 293 9.73 5.36 4.47
C TYR A 293 10.99 5.99 3.87
N VAL A 294 11.35 5.56 2.66
CA VAL A 294 12.50 6.07 1.90
C VAL A 294 12.01 6.54 0.54
N GLU A 295 11.90 7.85 0.35
CA GLU A 295 11.39 8.44 -0.88
C GLU A 295 12.16 7.93 -2.11
N GLY A 296 11.43 7.35 -3.07
CA GLY A 296 11.99 6.85 -4.32
C GLY A 296 12.66 5.49 -4.25
N SER A 297 12.60 4.77 -3.13
CA SER A 297 13.07 3.37 -3.06
C SER A 297 12.11 2.40 -3.75
N GLY A 298 10.82 2.75 -3.84
CA GLY A 298 9.78 2.06 -4.58
C GLY A 298 9.04 2.99 -5.53
N ASP A 299 7.79 2.67 -5.81
CA ASP A 299 6.93 3.40 -6.76
C ASP A 299 6.01 4.42 -6.10
N LEU A 300 5.80 4.26 -4.80
CA LEU A 300 4.70 4.86 -4.05
C LEU A 300 5.22 5.83 -2.98
N ASP A 301 4.36 6.74 -2.54
CA ASP A 301 4.66 7.67 -1.46
C ASP A 301 4.44 7.06 -0.05
N ASP A 302 4.59 7.87 1.00
CA ASP A 302 4.45 7.48 2.40
C ASP A 302 3.02 7.02 2.79
N CYS A 303 2.01 7.30 1.96
CA CYS A 303 0.65 6.76 2.10
C CYS A 303 0.36 5.62 1.11
N ASN A 304 1.40 4.98 0.58
CA ASN A 304 1.31 3.88 -0.39
C ASN A 304 0.45 4.22 -1.61
N GLY A 305 0.60 5.44 -2.12
CA GLY A 305 -0.10 5.94 -3.29
C GLY A 305 0.82 6.70 -4.23
N ARG A 306 0.32 7.07 -5.39
CA ARG A 306 1.00 7.95 -6.35
C ARG A 306 0.01 8.64 -7.30
N THR A 307 0.45 9.69 -7.97
CA THR A 307 -0.30 10.26 -9.10
C THR A 307 0.11 9.55 -10.40
N GLY A 308 -0.88 9.14 -11.18
CA GLY A 308 -0.65 8.50 -12.46
C GLY A 308 -1.93 8.26 -13.25
N VAL A 309 -1.77 7.80 -14.50
CA VAL A 309 -2.89 7.36 -15.32
C VAL A 309 -3.35 5.97 -14.88
N THR A 310 -4.64 5.72 -15.03
CA THR A 310 -5.25 4.41 -14.76
C THR A 310 -6.23 4.08 -15.89
N PRO A 311 -6.74 2.84 -15.99
CA PRO A 311 -7.76 2.50 -16.96
C PRO A 311 -9.01 3.40 -16.90
N GLU A 312 -9.41 3.80 -15.68
CA GLU A 312 -10.58 4.64 -15.43
C GLU A 312 -10.28 6.14 -15.51
N PHE A 313 -9.01 6.55 -15.32
CA PHE A 313 -8.57 7.94 -15.30
C PHE A 313 -7.38 8.17 -16.24
N PRO A 314 -7.62 8.23 -17.57
CA PRO A 314 -6.55 8.33 -18.56
C PRO A 314 -5.79 9.67 -18.53
N ASP A 315 -6.35 10.70 -17.91
CA ASP A 315 -5.71 12.01 -17.73
C ASP A 315 -4.88 12.08 -16.44
N GLY A 316 -4.92 11.02 -15.63
CA GLY A 316 -4.23 10.91 -14.36
C GLY A 316 -5.05 11.35 -13.16
N ILE A 317 -4.83 10.64 -12.06
CA ILE A 317 -5.40 10.91 -10.73
C ILE A 317 -4.40 10.41 -9.68
N TYR A 318 -4.48 10.95 -8.46
CA TYR A 318 -3.84 10.28 -7.32
C TYR A 318 -4.63 9.03 -6.95
N TYR A 319 -3.95 7.94 -6.59
CA TYR A 319 -4.57 6.68 -6.19
C TYR A 319 -3.72 5.94 -5.15
N TYR A 320 -4.37 5.10 -4.35
CA TYR A 320 -3.75 4.20 -3.39
C TYR A 320 -3.54 2.82 -3.97
N MET A 321 -2.57 2.08 -3.42
CA MET A 321 -2.27 0.71 -3.83
C MET A 321 -2.35 -0.27 -2.66
N ALA A 322 -2.95 -1.45 -2.91
CA ALA A 322 -2.61 -2.65 -2.18
C ALA A 322 -1.38 -3.29 -2.82
N THR A 323 -0.36 -3.62 -2.01
CA THR A 323 0.95 -4.11 -2.45
C THR A 323 1.26 -5.48 -1.84
N ASP A 324 2.11 -6.27 -2.52
CA ASP A 324 2.59 -7.56 -1.99
C ASP A 324 3.64 -7.39 -0.89
N SER A 325 4.33 -6.25 -0.88
CA SER A 325 5.32 -5.89 0.14
C SER A 325 4.76 -4.86 1.12
N TYR A 326 5.44 -4.67 2.25
CA TYR A 326 5.10 -3.64 3.23
C TYR A 326 4.96 -2.26 2.55
N PRO A 327 3.96 -1.46 2.90
CA PRO A 327 3.03 -1.57 4.03
C PRO A 327 1.77 -2.42 3.74
N TYR A 328 1.74 -3.24 2.71
CA TYR A 328 0.65 -4.09 2.21
C TYR A 328 -0.61 -3.31 1.82
N PHE A 329 -0.94 -2.27 2.58
CA PHE A 329 -1.99 -1.31 2.27
C PHE A 329 -1.64 0.05 2.89
N SER A 330 -2.27 1.12 2.38
CA SER A 330 -2.10 2.49 2.84
C SER A 330 -2.32 2.63 4.35
N ARG A 331 -1.44 3.38 5.03
CA ARG A 331 -1.59 3.72 6.46
C ARG A 331 -2.21 5.09 6.68
N CYS A 332 -2.30 5.89 5.63
CA CYS A 332 -2.85 7.24 5.68
C CYS A 332 -3.52 7.63 4.35
N LEU A 333 -4.30 8.68 4.38
CA LEU A 333 -4.90 9.32 3.21
C LEU A 333 -4.27 10.69 2.98
N LYS A 334 -4.00 11.02 1.71
CA LYS A 334 -3.46 12.30 1.25
C LYS A 334 -4.52 13.34 0.99
N GLY A 335 -5.74 12.89 0.71
CA GLY A 335 -6.85 13.78 0.41
C GLY A 335 -7.54 14.29 1.68
N THR A 336 -8.40 15.28 1.47
CA THR A 336 -9.24 15.81 2.55
C THR A 336 -10.40 14.85 2.80
N VAL A 337 -10.54 14.38 4.03
CA VAL A 337 -11.71 13.61 4.49
C VAL A 337 -12.73 14.59 5.04
N ASN A 338 -13.98 14.50 4.58
CA ASN A 338 -15.09 15.37 4.98
C ASN A 338 -15.88 14.82 6.18
#